data_ff48f4d38d5e93c8fe47c833e7ba3d01
#
_entry.id   ff48f4d38d5e93c8fe47c833e7ba3d01
#
_cell.length_a   1.000
_cell.length_b   1.000
_cell.length_c   1.000
_cell.angle_alpha   90.00
_cell.angle_beta   90.00
_cell.angle_gamma   90.00
#
_symmetry.space_group_name_H-M   'P 1'
#
loop_
_entity.id
_entity.type
_entity.pdbx_description
1 polymer ?
#
loop_
_entity_poly.entity_id
_entity_poly.type
_entity_poly.pdbx_seq_one_letter_code
_entity_poly.pdbx_strand_id
1 'polypeptide(L)'
;MSNYRIKLLLFSLGSLSLAAASCASSPTTGSNNNAGGNATATAPATTGGARAISENDKPLDAMTRAMRAQLDAKSYRAHVTTTLADGAPNKMIIEYVAPDRYRMVNDMQVGGKSLNQEFIIVGNGSYIKAPNGQWMKSPVDASEIVKGFRDPKMLDELAKTADVKFVGADTLDGAPMLIYQYTQTNPMGLKMKSTSKTWLSVADGLPRKTESEGEFDGKKTKTLVTISDYNADIKIESPVK
;
A
#
# COMPACT_ATOMS: atom_id res chain seq x y z
N MET A 1 17.17 23.80 -3.98
CA MET A 1 17.48 22.71 -3.04
C MET A 1 16.25 22.17 -2.30
N SER A 2 15.15 22.92 -2.18
CA SER A 2 13.90 22.52 -1.49
C SER A 2 13.14 21.38 -2.18
N ASN A 3 13.08 21.38 -3.51
CA ASN A 3 12.26 20.43 -4.28
C ASN A 3 12.79 18.99 -4.29
N TYR A 4 14.06 18.78 -3.96
CA TYR A 4 14.68 17.45 -3.96
C TYR A 4 14.27 16.62 -2.73
N ARG A 5 14.05 17.28 -1.58
CA ARG A 5 13.68 16.61 -0.32
C ARG A 5 12.24 16.13 -0.32
N ILE A 6 11.35 16.88 -0.97
CA ILE A 6 9.94 16.49 -1.12
C ILE A 6 9.82 15.29 -2.07
N LYS A 7 10.61 15.26 -3.15
CA LYS A 7 10.63 14.13 -4.09
C LYS A 7 11.16 12.84 -3.46
N LEU A 8 12.09 12.92 -2.51
CA LEU A 8 12.63 11.73 -1.83
C LEU A 8 11.62 11.12 -0.85
N LEU A 9 10.82 11.95 -0.18
CA LEU A 9 9.71 11.50 0.68
C LEU A 9 8.61 10.80 -0.14
N LEU A 10 8.33 11.31 -1.34
CA LEU A 10 7.37 10.73 -2.27
C LEU A 10 7.84 9.38 -2.84
N PHE A 11 9.13 9.17 -2.94
CA PHE A 11 9.69 7.94 -3.50
C PHE A 11 9.50 6.73 -2.59
N SER A 12 9.60 6.89 -1.28
CA SER A 12 9.30 5.80 -0.34
C SER A 12 7.82 5.43 -0.31
N LEU A 13 6.92 6.36 -0.67
CA LEU A 13 5.49 6.11 -0.83
C LEU A 13 5.14 5.51 -2.21
N GLY A 14 5.97 5.73 -3.22
CA GLY A 14 5.72 5.27 -4.60
C GLY A 14 5.69 3.74 -4.76
N SER A 15 6.33 2.99 -3.88
CA SER A 15 6.24 1.53 -3.85
C SER A 15 4.97 1.01 -3.15
N LEU A 16 4.22 1.90 -2.47
CA LEU A 16 2.92 1.60 -1.85
C LEU A 16 1.75 1.96 -2.77
N SER A 17 2.05 2.27 -4.05
CA SER A 17 1.09 2.75 -5.03
C SER A 17 -0.01 1.76 -5.28
N LEU A 18 -0.99 1.75 -4.41
CA LEU A 18 -2.31 1.18 -4.72
C LEU A 18 -3.33 1.57 -3.71
N ALA A 19 -4.01 2.61 -4.04
CA ALA A 19 -5.17 2.90 -3.26
C ALA A 19 -6.15 3.77 -3.98
N ALA A 20 -7.34 3.45 -4.12
CA ALA A 20 -8.56 4.13 -4.00
C ALA A 20 -9.62 4.15 -4.97
N ALA A 21 -10.56 4.39 -4.60
CA ALA A 21 -11.79 5.14 -4.39
C ALA A 21 -12.95 4.68 -5.26
N SER A 22 -13.92 4.62 -4.69
CA SER A 22 -15.22 5.14 -4.38
C SER A 22 -16.27 5.10 -5.48
N CYS A 23 -17.42 4.65 -5.01
CA CYS A 23 -18.79 5.12 -5.19
C CYS A 23 -19.31 5.46 -6.56
N ALA A 24 -20.31 4.70 -6.98
CA ALA A 24 -21.67 5.17 -7.13
C ALA A 24 -22.61 4.02 -7.51
N SER A 25 -23.55 3.77 -6.60
CA SER A 25 -24.98 3.52 -6.77
C SER A 25 -25.48 2.90 -8.10
N SER A 26 -26.26 1.87 -8.14
CA SER A 26 -27.60 1.67 -7.57
C SER A 26 -28.13 0.27 -7.83
N PRO A 27 -29.26 -0.15 -7.28
CA PRO A 27 -29.59 -1.54 -7.05
C PRO A 27 -30.41 -2.15 -8.19
N THR A 28 -30.31 -3.44 -8.38
CA THR A 28 -31.39 -4.21 -9.02
C THR A 28 -31.58 -5.53 -8.29
N THR A 29 -32.74 -5.64 -7.74
CA THR A 29 -33.40 -6.80 -7.16
C THR A 29 -33.41 -8.00 -8.11
N GLY A 30 -33.12 -9.18 -7.59
CA GLY A 30 -33.35 -10.46 -8.25
C GLY A 30 -33.25 -11.60 -7.25
N SER A 31 -34.39 -11.95 -6.69
CA SER A 31 -34.62 -13.15 -5.88
C SER A 31 -34.47 -14.40 -6.73
N ASN A 32 -33.79 -15.44 -6.22
CA ASN A 32 -34.28 -16.82 -6.35
C ASN A 32 -33.62 -17.75 -5.32
N ASN A 33 -34.50 -18.41 -4.59
CA ASN A 33 -34.26 -19.49 -3.66
C ASN A 33 -33.75 -20.76 -4.36
N ASN A 34 -32.77 -21.45 -3.76
CA ASN A 34 -32.94 -22.91 -3.58
C ASN A 34 -32.04 -23.42 -2.46
N ALA A 35 -32.69 -24.25 -1.64
CA ALA A 35 -32.15 -24.89 -0.46
C ALA A 35 -31.35 -26.15 -0.82
N GLY A 36 -30.26 -26.38 -0.05
CA GLY A 36 -29.51 -27.63 -0.05
C GLY A 36 -28.39 -27.58 0.95
N GLY A 37 -28.60 -28.10 2.16
CA GLY A 37 -27.64 -27.97 3.25
C GLY A 37 -26.40 -28.84 3.08
N ASN A 38 -25.29 -28.31 3.52
CA ASN A 38 -24.23 -29.07 4.19
C ASN A 38 -23.44 -28.11 5.09
N ALA A 39 -23.36 -28.42 6.35
CA ALA A 39 -22.68 -27.60 7.34
C ALA A 39 -21.16 -27.73 7.17
N THR A 40 -20.55 -26.69 6.66
CA THR A 40 -19.10 -26.49 6.67
C THR A 40 -18.80 -25.26 7.51
N ALA A 41 -17.83 -25.36 8.40
CA ALA A 41 -17.43 -24.34 9.36
C ALA A 41 -17.34 -22.96 8.71
N THR A 42 -18.13 -22.03 9.20
CA THR A 42 -18.20 -20.65 8.74
C THR A 42 -16.94 -19.92 9.20
N ALA A 43 -16.01 -19.69 8.28
CA ALA A 43 -15.00 -18.67 8.47
C ALA A 43 -15.69 -17.29 8.60
N PRO A 44 -15.17 -16.35 9.41
CA PRO A 44 -15.81 -15.06 9.60
C PRO A 44 -15.92 -14.33 8.25
N ALA A 45 -17.10 -13.83 7.96
CA ALA A 45 -17.43 -13.10 6.75
C ALA A 45 -16.51 -11.88 6.61
N THR A 46 -15.61 -11.93 5.65
CA THR A 46 -14.75 -10.81 5.24
C THR A 46 -15.60 -9.85 4.42
N THR A 47 -16.12 -8.82 5.05
CA THR A 47 -16.78 -7.70 4.38
C THR A 47 -15.72 -6.83 3.69
N GLY A 48 -15.67 -6.92 2.37
CA GLY A 48 -14.83 -6.09 1.51
C GLY A 48 -13.92 -6.93 0.65
N GLY A 49 -14.22 -7.06 -0.64
CA GLY A 49 -13.39 -7.48 -1.79
C GLY A 49 -12.32 -8.59 -1.67
N ALA A 50 -11.86 -8.90 -0.49
CA ALA A 50 -10.84 -9.91 -0.22
C ALA A 50 -11.39 -11.33 -0.50
N ARG A 51 -10.74 -12.04 -1.40
CA ARG A 51 -11.14 -13.38 -1.83
C ARG A 51 -9.91 -14.26 -1.98
N ALA A 52 -10.03 -15.53 -1.58
CA ALA A 52 -9.00 -16.54 -1.82
C ALA A 52 -8.55 -16.57 -3.28
N ILE A 53 -7.27 -16.79 -3.47
CA ILE A 53 -6.62 -16.91 -4.78
C ILE A 53 -6.03 -18.30 -4.96
N SER A 54 -5.82 -18.69 -6.22
CA SER A 54 -5.20 -19.95 -6.59
C SER A 54 -4.15 -19.75 -7.68
N GLU A 55 -3.28 -20.75 -7.85
CA GLU A 55 -2.26 -20.77 -8.90
C GLU A 55 -2.88 -20.76 -10.32
N ASN A 56 -4.15 -21.17 -10.45
CA ASN A 56 -4.89 -21.19 -11.71
C ASN A 56 -5.50 -19.83 -12.09
N ASP A 57 -5.44 -18.87 -11.20
CA ASP A 57 -5.90 -17.51 -11.52
C ASP A 57 -4.96 -16.85 -12.53
N LYS A 58 -5.54 -16.11 -13.49
CA LYS A 58 -4.71 -15.31 -14.40
C LYS A 58 -3.90 -14.29 -13.58
N PRO A 59 -2.59 -14.20 -13.79
CA PRO A 59 -1.72 -13.40 -12.93
C PRO A 59 -2.16 -11.93 -12.81
N LEU A 60 -2.54 -11.30 -13.92
CA LEU A 60 -3.00 -9.92 -13.91
C LEU A 60 -4.31 -9.75 -13.14
N ASP A 61 -5.24 -10.70 -13.28
CA ASP A 61 -6.52 -10.65 -12.57
C ASP A 61 -6.33 -10.84 -11.07
N ALA A 62 -5.46 -11.78 -10.66
CA ALA A 62 -5.12 -12.00 -9.25
C ALA A 62 -4.51 -10.74 -8.64
N MET A 63 -3.53 -10.14 -9.32
CA MET A 63 -2.88 -8.92 -8.87
C MET A 63 -3.86 -7.75 -8.79
N THR A 64 -4.67 -7.52 -9.81
CA THR A 64 -5.67 -6.43 -9.84
C THR A 64 -6.69 -6.59 -8.72
N ARG A 65 -7.16 -7.83 -8.45
CA ARG A 65 -8.06 -8.10 -7.32
C ARG A 65 -7.39 -7.81 -5.97
N ALA A 66 -6.15 -8.28 -5.80
CA ALA A 66 -5.39 -8.05 -4.57
C ALA A 66 -5.24 -6.57 -4.26
N MET A 67 -4.93 -5.83 -5.28
CA MET A 67 -4.78 -4.40 -5.19
C MET A 67 -6.10 -3.70 -4.84
N ARG A 68 -7.21 -4.04 -5.49
CA ARG A 68 -8.55 -3.53 -5.12
C ARG A 68 -8.93 -3.89 -3.71
N ALA A 69 -8.69 -5.14 -3.28
CA ALA A 69 -8.98 -5.56 -1.92
C ALA A 69 -8.18 -4.78 -0.85
N GLN A 70 -6.93 -4.44 -1.16
CA GLN A 70 -6.15 -3.54 -0.30
C GLN A 70 -6.74 -2.14 -0.25
N LEU A 71 -7.28 -1.64 -1.36
CA LEU A 71 -7.97 -0.34 -1.42
C LEU A 71 -9.23 -0.33 -0.56
N ASP A 72 -9.98 -1.42 -0.58
CA ASP A 72 -11.24 -1.56 0.15
C ASP A 72 -11.02 -1.86 1.63
N ALA A 73 -9.77 -2.12 2.05
CA ALA A 73 -9.44 -2.36 3.45
C ALA A 73 -9.79 -1.15 4.32
N LYS A 74 -10.41 -1.40 5.46
CA LYS A 74 -10.76 -0.36 6.45
C LYS A 74 -9.54 0.22 7.14
N SER A 75 -8.53 -0.61 7.33
CA SER A 75 -7.26 -0.22 7.95
C SER A 75 -6.17 -1.21 7.59
N TYR A 76 -4.93 -0.81 7.71
CA TYR A 76 -3.75 -1.66 7.68
C TYR A 76 -2.53 -0.94 8.26
N ARG A 77 -1.48 -1.72 8.56
CA ARG A 77 -0.15 -1.20 8.89
C ARG A 77 0.85 -1.71 7.86
N ALA A 78 1.68 -0.82 7.34
CA ALA A 78 2.77 -1.16 6.44
C ALA A 78 4.11 -0.72 7.03
N HIS A 79 5.10 -1.62 6.96
CA HIS A 79 6.50 -1.32 7.25
C HIS A 79 7.24 -1.26 5.92
N VAL A 80 7.87 -0.13 5.66
CA VAL A 80 8.60 0.14 4.43
C VAL A 80 10.07 0.34 4.77
N THR A 81 10.94 -0.40 4.12
CA THR A 81 12.39 -0.20 4.20
C THR A 81 12.92 0.07 2.80
N THR A 82 13.48 1.24 2.57
CA THR A 82 14.07 1.63 1.29
C THR A 82 15.57 1.82 1.45
N THR A 83 16.36 1.11 0.66
CA THR A 83 17.81 1.21 0.63
C THR A 83 18.26 1.78 -0.71
N LEU A 84 19.02 2.85 -0.67
CA LEU A 84 19.74 3.39 -1.82
C LEU A 84 21.11 2.72 -1.93
N ALA A 85 21.68 2.62 -3.13
CA ALA A 85 22.94 1.92 -3.37
C ALA A 85 24.12 2.43 -2.53
N ASP A 86 24.06 3.69 -2.11
CA ASP A 86 25.11 4.42 -1.42
C ASP A 86 24.70 4.92 -0.01
N GLY A 87 23.58 4.43 0.53
CA GLY A 87 23.00 4.98 1.75
C GLY A 87 22.54 3.97 2.78
N ALA A 88 22.39 4.44 4.00
CA ALA A 88 21.70 3.71 5.06
C ALA A 88 20.21 3.53 4.71
N PRO A 89 19.59 2.43 5.18
CA PRO A 89 18.17 2.20 4.92
C PRO A 89 17.31 3.28 5.58
N ASN A 90 16.35 3.77 4.82
CA ASN A 90 15.25 4.59 5.33
C ASN A 90 14.10 3.65 5.72
N LYS A 91 13.60 3.76 6.94
CA LYS A 91 12.50 2.95 7.45
C LYS A 91 11.29 3.83 7.70
N MET A 92 10.14 3.36 7.27
CA MET A 92 8.87 4.06 7.48
C MET A 92 7.80 3.08 7.93
N ILE A 93 7.02 3.48 8.93
CA ILE A 93 5.79 2.81 9.33
C ILE A 93 4.64 3.68 8.83
N ILE A 94 3.69 3.06 8.14
CA ILE A 94 2.46 3.71 7.68
C ILE A 94 1.30 2.97 8.32
N GLU A 95 0.47 3.68 9.04
CA GLU A 95 -0.84 3.23 9.48
C GLU A 95 -1.89 3.97 8.66
N TYR A 96 -2.86 3.21 8.20
CA TYR A 96 -3.98 3.71 7.42
C TYR A 96 -5.30 3.35 8.06
N VAL A 97 -6.24 4.27 8.04
CA VAL A 97 -7.64 4.07 8.41
C VAL A 97 -8.52 4.80 7.40
N ALA A 98 -9.44 4.06 6.79
CA ALA A 98 -10.38 4.59 5.82
C ALA A 98 -11.26 5.71 6.41
N PRO A 99 -11.68 6.69 5.61
CA PRO A 99 -11.35 6.83 4.19
C PRO A 99 -10.03 7.59 3.93
N ASP A 100 -9.52 8.38 4.90
CA ASP A 100 -8.54 9.43 4.64
C ASP A 100 -7.61 9.74 5.84
N ARG A 101 -7.38 8.76 6.70
CA ARG A 101 -6.53 8.92 7.88
C ARG A 101 -5.24 8.14 7.72
N TYR A 102 -4.13 8.83 7.94
CA TYR A 102 -2.79 8.25 7.88
C TYR A 102 -1.95 8.72 9.05
N ARG A 103 -1.16 7.81 9.60
CA ARG A 103 -0.04 8.11 10.47
C ARG A 103 1.21 7.53 9.87
N MET A 104 2.24 8.33 9.70
CA MET A 104 3.52 7.94 9.13
C MET A 104 4.65 8.29 10.08
N VAL A 105 5.46 7.30 10.40
CA VAL A 105 6.69 7.47 11.20
C VAL A 105 7.86 7.12 10.31
N ASN A 106 8.72 8.08 10.05
CA ASN A 106 9.85 7.94 9.16
C ASN A 106 11.16 8.05 9.96
N ASP A 107 12.01 7.03 9.86
CA ASP A 107 13.35 7.01 10.44
C ASP A 107 14.37 6.98 9.31
N MET A 108 15.07 8.09 9.14
CA MET A 108 16.05 8.27 8.06
C MET A 108 17.39 8.76 8.60
N GLN A 109 18.45 8.43 7.88
CA GLN A 109 19.79 8.97 8.15
C GLN A 109 20.05 10.18 7.25
N VAL A 110 20.37 11.32 7.85
CA VAL A 110 20.71 12.55 7.12
C VAL A 110 22.02 13.09 7.66
N GLY A 111 23.07 13.04 6.84
CA GLY A 111 24.40 13.53 7.24
C GLY A 111 24.98 12.78 8.47
N GLY A 112 24.72 11.45 8.57
CA GLY A 112 25.16 10.60 9.67
C GLY A 112 24.36 10.76 10.97
N LYS A 113 23.27 11.52 10.95
CA LYS A 113 22.36 11.68 12.10
C LYS A 113 21.04 11.02 11.81
N SER A 114 20.49 10.29 12.79
CA SER A 114 19.12 9.78 12.71
C SER A 114 18.14 10.93 12.84
N LEU A 115 17.19 10.98 11.90
CA LEU A 115 16.06 11.90 11.90
C LEU A 115 14.79 11.08 11.97
N ASN A 116 14.11 11.13 13.12
CA ASN A 116 12.78 10.55 13.26
C ASN A 116 11.73 11.64 13.02
N GLN A 117 10.83 11.40 12.08
CA GLN A 117 9.80 12.35 11.72
C GLN A 117 8.44 11.67 11.69
N GLU A 118 7.47 12.26 12.38
CA GLU A 118 6.11 11.75 12.47
C GLU A 118 5.13 12.71 11.82
N PHE A 119 4.23 12.16 10.98
CA PHE A 119 3.17 12.87 10.28
C PHE A 119 1.83 12.23 10.59
N ILE A 120 0.80 13.05 10.67
CA ILE A 120 -0.59 12.62 10.73
C ILE A 120 -1.38 13.39 9.68
N ILE A 121 -2.24 12.66 8.94
CA ILE A 121 -3.19 13.21 8.01
C ILE A 121 -4.58 12.75 8.44
N VAL A 122 -5.51 13.67 8.59
CA VAL A 122 -6.93 13.41 8.89
C VAL A 122 -7.77 14.33 8.01
N GLY A 123 -8.47 13.75 7.04
CA GLY A 123 -9.20 14.52 6.04
C GLY A 123 -8.27 15.45 5.25
N ASN A 124 -8.56 16.73 5.29
CA ASN A 124 -7.73 17.77 4.66
C ASN A 124 -6.67 18.35 5.61
N GLY A 125 -6.55 17.84 6.83
CA GLY A 125 -5.57 18.30 7.80
C GLY A 125 -4.29 17.48 7.73
N SER A 126 -3.15 18.14 7.54
CA SER A 126 -1.81 17.54 7.61
C SER A 126 -1.05 18.13 8.77
N TYR A 127 -0.45 17.27 9.58
CA TYR A 127 0.26 17.64 10.81
C TYR A 127 1.64 16.99 10.83
N ILE A 128 2.60 17.70 11.39
CA ILE A 128 3.97 17.24 11.57
C ILE A 128 4.39 17.42 13.02
N LYS A 129 5.13 16.46 13.55
CA LYS A 129 5.70 16.56 14.88
C LYS A 129 7.04 17.28 14.80
N ALA A 130 7.17 18.40 15.48
CA ALA A 130 8.39 19.16 15.55
C ALA A 130 9.45 18.44 16.43
N PRO A 131 10.76 18.78 16.31
CA PRO A 131 11.82 18.16 17.14
C PRO A 131 11.63 18.29 18.64
N ASN A 132 10.94 19.33 19.10
CA ASN A 132 10.56 19.53 20.51
C ASN A 132 9.36 18.68 20.95
N GLY A 133 8.84 17.79 20.09
CA GLY A 133 7.71 16.92 20.38
C GLY A 133 6.33 17.55 20.16
N GLN A 134 6.25 18.84 19.86
CA GLN A 134 4.98 19.53 19.62
C GLN A 134 4.45 19.24 18.24
N TRP A 135 3.14 19.07 18.14
CA TRP A 135 2.44 18.97 16.86
C TRP A 135 2.14 20.35 16.29
N MET A 136 2.33 20.49 15.01
CA MET A 136 2.00 21.71 14.27
C MET A 136 1.33 21.34 12.94
N LYS A 137 0.51 22.23 12.42
CA LYS A 137 -0.05 22.06 11.08
C LYS A 137 1.09 22.09 10.07
N SER A 138 1.12 21.12 9.18
CA SER A 138 2.14 21.05 8.13
C SER A 138 1.99 22.23 7.16
N PRO A 139 3.08 22.88 6.75
CA PRO A 139 3.04 23.88 5.70
C PRO A 139 2.76 23.27 4.32
N VAL A 140 2.88 21.95 4.19
CA VAL A 140 2.59 21.21 2.97
C VAL A 140 1.31 20.40 3.21
N ASP A 141 0.32 20.59 2.34
CA ASP A 141 -0.87 19.74 2.31
C ASP A 141 -0.48 18.40 1.66
N ALA A 142 -0.33 17.38 2.49
CA ALA A 142 -0.03 16.03 2.04
C ALA A 142 -1.30 15.23 1.68
N SER A 143 -2.49 15.76 1.92
CA SER A 143 -3.75 15.06 1.66
C SER A 143 -3.95 14.76 0.18
N GLU A 144 -3.63 15.69 -0.71
CA GLU A 144 -3.71 15.48 -2.15
C GLU A 144 -2.71 14.42 -2.66
N ILE A 145 -1.54 14.35 -2.01
CA ILE A 145 -0.52 13.34 -2.34
C ILE A 145 -1.05 11.95 -2.01
N VAL A 146 -1.58 11.75 -0.80
CA VAL A 146 -2.12 10.45 -0.39
C VAL A 146 -3.39 10.08 -1.15
N LYS A 147 -4.24 11.05 -1.51
CA LYS A 147 -5.39 10.84 -2.40
C LYS A 147 -4.93 10.34 -3.76
N GLY A 148 -3.87 10.90 -4.34
CA GLY A 148 -3.32 10.45 -5.61
C GLY A 148 -2.90 8.97 -5.59
N PHE A 149 -2.35 8.49 -4.48
CA PHE A 149 -2.01 7.07 -4.33
C PHE A 149 -3.25 6.16 -4.21
N ARG A 150 -4.41 6.72 -3.98
CA ARG A 150 -5.69 6.04 -3.91
C ARG A 150 -6.57 6.26 -5.15
N ASP A 151 -6.06 6.79 -6.25
CA ASP A 151 -6.81 6.98 -7.49
C ASP A 151 -6.98 5.64 -8.23
N PRO A 152 -8.22 5.17 -8.50
CA PRO A 152 -8.47 3.93 -9.25
C PRO A 152 -7.81 3.91 -10.63
N LYS A 153 -7.59 5.07 -11.23
CA LYS A 153 -6.90 5.18 -12.52
C LYS A 153 -5.50 4.58 -12.49
N MET A 154 -4.85 4.55 -11.33
CA MET A 154 -3.56 3.89 -11.19
C MET A 154 -3.64 2.37 -11.38
N LEU A 155 -4.75 1.75 -10.94
CA LEU A 155 -5.01 0.32 -11.19
C LEU A 155 -5.26 0.04 -12.66
N ASP A 156 -6.02 0.91 -13.30
CA ASP A 156 -6.31 0.79 -14.72
C ASP A 156 -5.05 0.95 -15.58
N GLU A 157 -4.15 1.86 -15.20
CA GLU A 157 -2.85 2.01 -15.86
C GLU A 157 -1.92 0.80 -15.61
N LEU A 158 -1.89 0.28 -14.39
CA LEU A 158 -1.16 -0.95 -14.10
C LEU A 158 -1.69 -2.12 -14.95
N ALA A 159 -2.99 -2.30 -15.01
CA ALA A 159 -3.62 -3.34 -15.79
C ALA A 159 -3.31 -3.26 -17.29
N LYS A 160 -3.09 -2.05 -17.82
CA LYS A 160 -2.73 -1.83 -19.23
C LYS A 160 -1.24 -2.02 -19.52
N THR A 161 -0.37 -1.74 -18.56
CA THR A 161 1.07 -1.60 -18.80
C THR A 161 1.93 -2.66 -18.13
N ALA A 162 1.42 -3.37 -17.14
CA ALA A 162 2.19 -4.34 -16.38
C ALA A 162 2.17 -5.74 -17.04
N ASP A 163 3.35 -6.28 -17.29
CA ASP A 163 3.55 -7.71 -17.53
C ASP A 163 3.60 -8.42 -16.18
N VAL A 164 2.48 -8.99 -15.73
CA VAL A 164 2.35 -9.69 -14.45
C VAL A 164 2.53 -11.18 -14.69
N LYS A 165 3.44 -11.81 -13.94
CA LYS A 165 3.74 -13.23 -14.01
C LYS A 165 3.59 -13.88 -12.65
N PHE A 166 2.98 -15.06 -12.61
CA PHE A 166 3.08 -15.95 -11.46
C PHE A 166 4.49 -16.56 -11.44
N VAL A 167 5.18 -16.50 -10.30
CA VAL A 167 6.56 -16.97 -10.19
C VAL A 167 6.74 -18.09 -9.16
N GLY A 168 5.71 -18.44 -8.43
CA GLY A 168 5.73 -19.58 -7.51
C GLY A 168 4.91 -19.39 -6.25
N ALA A 169 5.02 -20.34 -5.35
CA ALA A 169 4.42 -20.33 -4.02
C ALA A 169 5.50 -20.24 -2.94
N ASP A 170 5.11 -19.73 -1.78
CA ASP A 170 5.97 -19.56 -0.61
C ASP A 170 5.15 -19.68 0.66
N THR A 171 5.83 -19.61 1.81
CA THR A 171 5.20 -19.53 3.12
C THR A 171 5.75 -18.32 3.87
N LEU A 172 4.88 -17.44 4.32
CA LEU A 172 5.24 -16.29 5.13
C LEU A 172 4.55 -16.41 6.49
N ASP A 173 5.33 -16.46 7.57
CA ASP A 173 4.84 -16.62 8.95
C ASP A 173 3.87 -17.82 9.11
N GLY A 174 4.15 -18.93 8.41
CA GLY A 174 3.33 -20.14 8.42
C GLY A 174 2.10 -20.10 7.51
N ALA A 175 1.80 -18.98 6.87
CA ALA A 175 0.67 -18.84 5.96
C ALA A 175 1.09 -19.05 4.49
N PRO A 176 0.29 -19.80 3.68
CA PRO A 176 0.59 -20.01 2.27
C PRO A 176 0.40 -18.74 1.44
N MET A 177 1.36 -18.48 0.56
CA MET A 177 1.42 -17.31 -0.32
C MET A 177 1.63 -17.72 -1.77
N LEU A 178 1.07 -16.93 -2.69
CA LEU A 178 1.42 -16.96 -4.10
C LEU A 178 2.24 -15.72 -4.47
N ILE A 179 3.29 -15.91 -5.25
CA ILE A 179 4.22 -14.86 -5.61
C ILE A 179 3.96 -14.43 -7.05
N TYR A 180 3.75 -13.13 -7.22
CA TYR A 180 3.61 -12.50 -8.53
C TYR A 180 4.71 -11.48 -8.76
N GLN A 181 5.25 -11.46 -9.97
CA GLN A 181 6.25 -10.48 -10.40
C GLN A 181 5.68 -9.57 -11.46
N TYR A 182 6.00 -8.29 -11.38
CA TYR A 182 5.65 -7.31 -12.40
C TYR A 182 6.72 -6.22 -12.54
N THR A 183 6.77 -5.61 -13.71
CA THR A 183 7.68 -4.50 -14.00
C THR A 183 6.86 -3.25 -14.31
N GLN A 184 7.24 -2.13 -13.71
CA GLN A 184 6.69 -0.81 -13.99
C GLN A 184 7.77 0.08 -14.60
N THR A 185 7.39 0.84 -15.63
CA THR A 185 8.25 1.83 -16.27
C THR A 185 7.55 3.17 -16.26
N ASN A 186 8.24 4.19 -15.76
CA ASN A 186 7.73 5.55 -15.63
C ASN A 186 6.37 5.67 -14.91
N PRO A 187 6.17 4.98 -13.77
CA PRO A 187 4.92 5.11 -13.03
C PRO A 187 4.71 6.58 -12.65
N MET A 188 3.50 7.10 -12.85
CA MET A 188 3.13 8.49 -12.53
C MET A 188 4.01 9.55 -13.20
N GLY A 189 4.60 9.24 -14.38
CA GLY A 189 5.50 10.16 -15.10
C GLY A 189 6.88 10.33 -14.47
N LEU A 190 7.20 9.56 -13.42
CA LEU A 190 8.53 9.51 -12.85
C LEU A 190 9.47 8.74 -13.77
N LYS A 191 10.68 9.26 -14.02
CA LYS A 191 11.73 8.54 -14.75
C LYS A 191 12.27 7.41 -13.88
N MET A 192 11.52 6.32 -13.83
CA MET A 192 11.79 5.18 -12.97
C MET A 192 11.45 3.88 -13.70
N LYS A 193 12.26 2.87 -13.47
CA LYS A 193 11.94 1.48 -13.81
C LYS A 193 12.11 0.64 -12.56
N SER A 194 11.11 -0.16 -12.24
CA SER A 194 11.18 -1.09 -11.11
C SER A 194 10.60 -2.45 -11.47
N THR A 195 11.18 -3.49 -10.89
CA THR A 195 10.64 -4.84 -10.90
C THR A 195 10.28 -5.21 -9.47
N SER A 196 9.06 -5.66 -9.28
CA SER A 196 8.51 -5.98 -7.98
C SER A 196 8.06 -7.43 -7.92
N LYS A 197 8.29 -8.08 -6.77
CA LYS A 197 7.68 -9.35 -6.39
C LYS A 197 6.73 -9.12 -5.23
N THR A 198 5.50 -9.58 -5.35
CA THR A 198 4.48 -9.43 -4.32
C THR A 198 3.96 -10.79 -3.87
N TRP A 199 3.94 -11.01 -2.58
CA TRP A 199 3.38 -12.19 -1.91
C TRP A 199 1.93 -11.90 -1.56
N LEU A 200 1.03 -12.62 -2.20
CA LEU A 200 -0.41 -12.55 -1.94
C LEU A 200 -0.82 -13.76 -1.08
N SER A 201 -1.58 -13.50 -0.04
CA SER A 201 -2.12 -14.56 0.82
C SER A 201 -3.14 -15.42 0.06
N VAL A 202 -2.97 -16.73 0.11
CA VAL A 202 -3.90 -17.68 -0.52
C VAL A 202 -5.30 -17.55 0.09
N ALA A 203 -5.37 -17.26 1.39
CA ALA A 203 -6.63 -17.25 2.15
C ALA A 203 -7.57 -16.09 1.77
N ASP A 204 -7.02 -14.90 1.48
CA ASP A 204 -7.79 -13.68 1.27
C ASP A 204 -7.34 -12.84 0.07
N GLY A 205 -6.28 -13.25 -0.61
CA GLY A 205 -5.73 -12.55 -1.77
C GLY A 205 -5.05 -11.21 -1.45
N LEU A 206 -4.95 -10.83 -0.18
CA LEU A 206 -4.34 -9.57 0.21
C LEU A 206 -2.81 -9.63 0.14
N PRO A 207 -2.13 -8.56 -0.29
CA PRO A 207 -0.68 -8.51 -0.29
C PRO A 207 -0.14 -8.47 1.15
N ARG A 208 0.87 -9.27 1.42
CA ARG A 208 1.55 -9.32 2.73
C ARG A 208 2.97 -8.79 2.66
N LYS A 209 3.63 -8.98 1.51
CA LYS A 209 5.00 -8.56 1.31
C LYS A 209 5.19 -8.12 -0.13
N THR A 210 5.98 -7.07 -0.35
CA THR A 210 6.46 -6.68 -1.67
C THR A 210 7.95 -6.35 -1.59
N GLU A 211 8.72 -6.94 -2.48
CA GLU A 211 10.12 -6.60 -2.72
C GLU A 211 10.24 -5.92 -4.08
N SER A 212 10.83 -4.75 -4.13
CA SER A 212 11.03 -4.01 -5.37
C SER A 212 12.50 -3.65 -5.54
N GLU A 213 13.00 -3.86 -6.74
CA GLU A 213 14.29 -3.35 -7.18
C GLU A 213 14.06 -2.38 -8.34
N GLY A 214 14.73 -1.25 -8.30
CA GLY A 214 14.54 -0.22 -9.31
C GLY A 214 15.69 0.74 -9.42
N GLU A 215 15.53 1.68 -10.36
CA GLU A 215 16.44 2.77 -10.56
C GLU A 215 15.67 4.07 -10.58
N PHE A 216 16.11 5.03 -9.80
CA PHE A 216 15.57 6.36 -9.73
C PHE A 216 16.70 7.38 -9.84
N ASP A 217 16.61 8.25 -10.83
CA ASP A 217 17.61 9.29 -11.11
C ASP A 217 19.05 8.72 -11.19
N GLY A 218 19.20 7.57 -11.89
CA GLY A 218 20.45 6.85 -12.04
C GLY A 218 20.93 6.07 -10.81
N LYS A 219 20.18 6.11 -9.69
CA LYS A 219 20.53 5.38 -8.46
C LYS A 219 19.69 4.14 -8.29
N LYS A 220 20.36 3.01 -8.04
CA LYS A 220 19.68 1.75 -7.70
C LYS A 220 19.01 1.86 -6.34
N THR A 221 17.80 1.33 -6.26
CA THR A 221 16.99 1.30 -5.04
C THR A 221 16.47 -0.09 -4.80
N LYS A 222 16.40 -0.47 -3.53
CA LYS A 222 15.68 -1.66 -3.07
C LYS A 222 14.65 -1.24 -2.04
N THR A 223 13.43 -1.72 -2.21
CA THR A 223 12.35 -1.46 -1.25
C THR A 223 11.72 -2.77 -0.81
N LEU A 224 11.60 -2.94 0.49
CA LEU A 224 10.83 -4.00 1.13
C LEU A 224 9.61 -3.36 1.80
N VAL A 225 8.45 -3.87 1.49
CA VAL A 225 7.18 -3.52 2.16
C VAL A 225 6.61 -4.78 2.78
N THR A 226 6.25 -4.72 4.06
CA THR A 226 5.42 -5.75 4.71
C THR A 226 4.14 -5.12 5.20
N ILE A 227 3.00 -5.81 5.04
CA ILE A 227 1.68 -5.28 5.35
C ILE A 227 0.98 -6.25 6.30
N SER A 228 0.47 -5.71 7.40
CA SER A 228 -0.22 -6.42 8.47
C SER A 228 -1.47 -5.66 8.94
N ASP A 229 -2.14 -6.22 9.92
CA ASP A 229 -3.24 -5.58 10.65
C ASP A 229 -4.38 -5.10 9.73
N TYR A 230 -4.66 -5.84 8.65
CA TYR A 230 -5.79 -5.53 7.79
C TYR A 230 -7.11 -5.57 8.57
N ASN A 231 -7.87 -4.49 8.44
CA ASN A 231 -9.17 -4.28 9.10
C ASN A 231 -9.13 -4.30 10.64
N ALA A 232 -7.96 -4.15 11.26
CA ALA A 232 -7.80 -4.01 12.70
C ALA A 232 -8.34 -2.65 13.19
N ASP A 233 -8.66 -2.55 14.48
CA ASP A 233 -9.10 -1.30 15.12
C ASP A 233 -7.90 -0.37 15.35
N ILE A 234 -7.41 0.26 14.28
CA ILE A 234 -6.38 1.29 14.32
C ILE A 234 -7.04 2.64 14.52
N LYS A 235 -6.53 3.44 15.47
CA LYS A 235 -7.08 4.78 15.75
C LYS A 235 -6.08 5.85 15.35
N ILE A 236 -6.52 6.75 14.46
CA ILE A 236 -5.75 7.90 14.02
C ILE A 236 -6.63 9.14 14.20
N GLU A 237 -6.19 10.06 15.03
CA GLU A 237 -6.91 11.28 15.37
C GLU A 237 -6.07 12.51 15.09
N SER A 238 -6.72 13.67 14.91
CA SER A 238 -6.02 14.95 14.81
C SER A 238 -5.24 15.22 16.10
N PRO A 239 -3.94 15.48 16.04
CA PRO A 239 -3.12 15.69 17.24
C PRO A 239 -3.31 17.09 17.85
N VAL A 240 -4.01 17.96 17.15
CA VAL A 240 -4.38 19.32 17.60
C VAL A 240 -5.87 19.53 17.35
N LYS A 241 -6.49 20.26 18.25
CA LYS A 241 -7.90 20.65 18.14
C LYS A 241 -8.05 21.88 17.29
#